data_7c145bb800ac957c19266735c0875f1f
#
_entry.id   7c145bb800ac957c19266735c0875f1f
#
_cell.length_a   1.000
_cell.length_b   1.000
_cell.length_c   1.000
_cell.angle_alpha   90.00
_cell.angle_beta   90.00
_cell.angle_gamma   90.00
#
_symmetry.space_group_name_H-M   'P 1'
#
loop_
_entity.id
_entity.type
_entity.pdbx_description
1 polymer ?
#
loop_
_entity_poly.entity_id
_entity_poly.type
_entity_poly.pdbx_seq_one_letter_code
_entity_poly.pdbx_strand_id
1 'polypeptide(L)'
;GSFVPQYSWSSSSYACKEFDLMTFPGSSGNNYTGASLGGFEYSDSSYLVAGNYDADNHSRNVFVSSVSKSGGTPVVRYFSDYAGTSDSAATPHLVKTGSNSFVLLWSSQGYVYYTAIDGTGQQAGSTYKMAGNLSDCAPSVINGKLIWYTWKDSHNTFYEINLSDLSSNHATRVENGHKYVYGTTIENYQVDKTCRVCGTSSKAVVPSQVTASIAPSNSSFSA
;
A
#
# COMPACT_ATOMS: atom_id res chain seq x y z
N GLY A 1 -12.37 -9.27 -19.04
CA GLY A 1 -12.22 -10.00 -17.79
C GLY A 1 -10.76 -10.20 -17.43
N SER A 2 -10.48 -10.36 -16.15
CA SER A 2 -9.15 -10.72 -15.64
C SER A 2 -9.17 -12.18 -15.23
N PHE A 3 -8.16 -12.94 -15.60
CA PHE A 3 -8.05 -14.36 -15.28
C PHE A 3 -6.66 -14.69 -14.73
N VAL A 4 -6.58 -15.78 -13.97
CA VAL A 4 -5.32 -16.37 -13.49
C VAL A 4 -5.17 -17.72 -14.14
N PRO A 5 -4.17 -17.94 -14.99
CA PRO A 5 -3.86 -19.24 -15.51
C PRO A 5 -3.15 -20.09 -14.44
N GLN A 6 -3.61 -21.30 -14.26
CA GLN A 6 -2.93 -22.31 -13.48
C GLN A 6 -2.42 -23.40 -14.40
N TYR A 7 -1.11 -23.62 -14.40
CA TYR A 7 -0.46 -24.66 -15.20
C TYR A 7 -0.07 -25.85 -14.33
N SER A 8 -0.36 -27.05 -14.79
CA SER A 8 0.15 -28.28 -14.22
C SER A 8 0.84 -29.12 -15.30
N TRP A 9 1.95 -29.74 -14.97
CA TRP A 9 2.65 -30.66 -15.86
C TRP A 9 2.24 -32.10 -15.55
N SER A 10 1.86 -32.85 -16.58
CA SER A 10 1.79 -34.30 -16.54
C SER A 10 2.81 -34.89 -17.54
N SER A 11 3.14 -36.15 -17.42
CA SER A 11 4.20 -36.82 -18.23
C SER A 11 4.02 -36.69 -19.76
N SER A 12 2.91 -36.15 -20.24
CA SER A 12 2.58 -36.05 -21.67
C SER A 12 1.93 -34.75 -22.12
N SER A 13 1.52 -33.85 -21.20
CA SER A 13 0.83 -32.60 -21.58
C SER A 13 0.82 -31.56 -20.47
N TYR A 14 0.71 -30.29 -20.84
CA TYR A 14 0.34 -29.21 -19.94
C TYR A 14 -1.19 -29.13 -19.83
N ALA A 15 -1.71 -29.11 -18.60
CA ALA A 15 -3.07 -28.70 -18.36
C ALA A 15 -3.05 -27.21 -17.94
N CYS A 16 -3.91 -26.42 -18.56
CA CYS A 16 -4.15 -25.03 -18.20
C CYS A 16 -5.58 -24.91 -17.66
N LYS A 17 -5.71 -24.29 -16.51
CA LYS A 17 -7.00 -23.92 -15.93
C LYS A 17 -7.05 -22.41 -15.75
N GLU A 18 -8.07 -21.80 -16.29
CA GLU A 18 -8.31 -20.37 -16.19
C GLU A 18 -9.36 -20.09 -15.12
N PHE A 19 -9.18 -19.02 -14.38
CA PHE A 19 -10.12 -18.56 -13.36
C PHE A 19 -10.48 -17.11 -13.67
N ASP A 20 -11.76 -16.82 -13.84
CA ASP A 20 -12.23 -15.45 -13.85
C ASP A 20 -12.10 -14.86 -12.44
N LEU A 21 -11.47 -13.70 -12.35
CA LEU A 21 -11.29 -12.98 -11.08
C LEU A 21 -12.21 -11.79 -10.96
N MET A 22 -12.38 -11.05 -12.05
CA MET A 22 -13.23 -9.87 -12.09
C MET A 22 -13.57 -9.52 -13.53
N THR A 23 -14.77 -9.01 -13.75
CA THR A 23 -15.17 -8.40 -15.01
C THR A 23 -15.26 -6.90 -14.85
N PHE A 24 -14.51 -6.18 -15.67
CA PHE A 24 -14.58 -4.72 -15.74
C PHE A 24 -15.58 -4.33 -16.83
N PRO A 25 -16.64 -3.58 -16.52
CA PRO A 25 -17.50 -3.00 -17.54
C PRO A 25 -16.68 -2.08 -18.45
N GLY A 26 -16.86 -2.20 -19.74
CA GLY A 26 -16.18 -1.39 -20.74
C GLY A 26 -16.97 -1.35 -22.03
N SER A 27 -16.78 -0.32 -22.85
CA SER A 27 -17.36 -0.23 -24.17
C SER A 27 -16.57 -1.09 -25.15
N SER A 28 -17.27 -1.75 -26.07
CA SER A 28 -16.67 -2.49 -27.17
C SER A 28 -15.71 -1.60 -27.98
N GLY A 29 -14.47 -2.06 -28.17
CA GLY A 29 -13.44 -1.33 -28.92
C GLY A 29 -12.63 -0.31 -28.12
N ASN A 30 -12.86 -0.15 -26.81
CA ASN A 30 -12.05 0.67 -25.94
C ASN A 30 -11.28 -0.24 -24.97
N ASN A 31 -9.94 -0.12 -24.96
CA ASN A 31 -9.08 -0.85 -24.02
C ASN A 31 -8.96 -0.19 -22.64
N TYR A 32 -9.56 0.96 -22.43
CA TYR A 32 -9.55 1.66 -21.16
C TYR A 32 -10.64 1.11 -20.25
N THR A 33 -10.24 0.58 -19.12
CA THR A 33 -11.16 -0.03 -18.13
C THR A 33 -11.30 0.80 -16.84
N GLY A 34 -10.56 1.90 -16.68
CA GLY A 34 -10.51 2.63 -15.41
C GLY A 34 -9.84 1.86 -14.26
N ALA A 35 -9.25 0.71 -14.56
CA ALA A 35 -8.65 -0.18 -13.57
C ALA A 35 -7.13 -0.20 -13.66
N SER A 36 -6.45 -0.40 -12.53
CA SER A 36 -5.06 -0.84 -12.48
C SER A 36 -4.91 -2.00 -11.50
N LEU A 37 -4.01 -2.94 -11.82
CA LEU A 37 -3.70 -4.09 -10.97
C LEU A 37 -2.43 -3.77 -10.17
N GLY A 38 -2.42 -4.15 -8.90
CA GLY A 38 -1.35 -3.85 -7.96
C GLY A 38 -0.82 -5.06 -7.20
N GLY A 39 -1.14 -6.25 -7.64
CA GLY A 39 -0.57 -7.47 -7.06
C GLY A 39 -1.40 -8.70 -7.34
N PHE A 40 -0.69 -9.79 -7.52
CA PHE A 40 -1.24 -11.14 -7.58
C PHE A 40 -0.54 -11.98 -6.53
N GLU A 41 -1.33 -12.62 -5.70
CA GLU A 41 -0.84 -13.50 -4.63
C GLU A 41 -1.68 -14.77 -4.51
N TYR A 42 -1.20 -15.70 -3.71
CA TYR A 42 -1.93 -16.91 -3.41
C TYR A 42 -1.76 -17.33 -1.96
N SER A 43 -2.84 -17.82 -1.38
CA SER A 43 -2.88 -18.52 -0.09
C SER A 43 -2.85 -20.04 -0.30
N ASP A 44 -3.03 -20.80 0.76
CA ASP A 44 -3.20 -22.25 0.65
C ASP A 44 -4.45 -22.64 -0.15
N SER A 45 -5.53 -21.84 -0.04
CA SER A 45 -6.84 -22.15 -0.61
C SER A 45 -7.28 -21.27 -1.78
N SER A 46 -6.69 -20.09 -1.99
CA SER A 46 -7.21 -19.10 -2.92
C SER A 46 -6.11 -18.41 -3.73
N TYR A 47 -6.50 -17.88 -4.89
CA TYR A 47 -5.77 -16.86 -5.64
C TYR A 47 -6.39 -15.50 -5.32
N LEU A 48 -5.55 -14.48 -5.19
CA LEU A 48 -5.96 -13.13 -4.82
C LEU A 48 -5.32 -12.13 -5.81
N VAL A 49 -6.11 -11.16 -6.24
CA VAL A 49 -5.62 -10.02 -7.03
C VAL A 49 -6.10 -8.74 -6.38
N ALA A 50 -5.18 -7.82 -6.16
CA ALA A 50 -5.53 -6.45 -5.76
C ALA A 50 -5.47 -5.50 -6.95
N GLY A 51 -6.27 -4.46 -6.88
CA GLY A 51 -6.30 -3.41 -7.87
C GLY A 51 -7.12 -2.22 -7.38
N ASN A 52 -7.22 -1.22 -8.24
CA ASN A 52 -8.20 -0.17 -8.07
C ASN A 52 -9.08 -0.09 -9.32
N TYR A 53 -10.30 0.35 -9.14
CA TYR A 53 -11.27 0.44 -10.20
C TYR A 53 -12.23 1.60 -9.97
N ASP A 54 -12.59 2.23 -11.07
CA ASP A 54 -13.54 3.32 -11.19
C ASP A 54 -14.85 2.76 -11.77
N ALA A 55 -15.72 2.26 -10.89
CA ALA A 55 -16.97 1.62 -11.31
C ALA A 55 -17.98 2.63 -11.89
N ASP A 56 -17.94 3.88 -11.44
CA ASP A 56 -18.95 4.90 -11.70
C ASP A 56 -18.41 6.12 -12.45
N ASN A 57 -17.18 6.03 -13.00
CA ASN A 57 -16.43 7.14 -13.60
C ASN A 57 -16.22 8.34 -12.66
N HIS A 58 -16.10 8.11 -11.36
CA HIS A 58 -15.89 9.16 -10.35
C HIS A 58 -14.56 9.02 -9.64
N SER A 59 -14.42 7.99 -8.81
CA SER A 59 -13.23 7.77 -8.01
C SER A 59 -12.83 6.31 -8.03
N ARG A 60 -11.53 6.07 -8.11
CA ARG A 60 -11.02 4.71 -8.03
C ARG A 60 -11.05 4.23 -6.59
N ASN A 61 -11.64 3.06 -6.38
CA ASN A 61 -11.67 2.37 -5.10
C ASN A 61 -10.80 1.12 -5.16
N VAL A 62 -10.03 0.88 -4.09
CA VAL A 62 -9.16 -0.29 -3.99
C VAL A 62 -9.98 -1.53 -3.69
N PHE A 63 -9.66 -2.62 -4.36
CA PHE A 63 -10.32 -3.92 -4.19
C PHE A 63 -9.34 -5.07 -4.06
N VAL A 64 -9.80 -6.16 -3.48
CA VAL A 64 -9.22 -7.50 -3.61
C VAL A 64 -10.27 -8.43 -4.19
N SER A 65 -9.94 -9.07 -5.29
CA SER A 65 -10.71 -10.18 -5.84
C SER A 65 -10.05 -11.49 -5.45
N SER A 66 -10.82 -12.43 -4.99
CA SER A 66 -10.34 -13.77 -4.60
C SER A 66 -11.17 -14.87 -5.23
N VAL A 67 -10.52 -15.96 -5.64
CA VAL A 67 -11.14 -17.17 -6.14
C VAL A 67 -10.50 -18.39 -5.51
N SER A 68 -11.31 -19.39 -5.14
CA SER A 68 -10.81 -20.66 -4.62
C SER A 68 -9.94 -21.38 -5.65
N LYS A 69 -8.85 -22.00 -5.22
CA LYS A 69 -8.02 -22.89 -6.07
C LYS A 69 -8.79 -24.09 -6.63
N SER A 70 -9.86 -24.51 -5.95
CA SER A 70 -10.76 -25.53 -6.47
C SER A 70 -11.71 -25.02 -7.56
N GLY A 71 -11.77 -23.71 -7.77
CA GLY A 71 -12.68 -23.03 -8.68
C GLY A 71 -13.89 -22.44 -7.95
N GLY A 72 -14.78 -21.85 -8.71
CA GLY A 72 -16.00 -21.20 -8.21
C GLY A 72 -16.08 -19.73 -8.64
N THR A 73 -17.10 -19.06 -8.14
CA THR A 73 -17.34 -17.65 -8.40
C THR A 73 -16.32 -16.79 -7.63
N PRO A 74 -15.64 -15.84 -8.28
CA PRO A 74 -14.77 -14.91 -7.60
C PRO A 74 -15.56 -13.99 -6.66
N VAL A 75 -14.92 -13.57 -5.59
CA VAL A 75 -15.48 -12.63 -4.62
C VAL A 75 -14.66 -11.37 -4.63
N VAL A 76 -15.28 -10.27 -5.02
CA VAL A 76 -14.65 -8.94 -5.04
C VAL A 76 -15.05 -8.16 -3.78
N ARG A 77 -14.08 -7.61 -3.08
CA ARG A 77 -14.27 -6.79 -1.88
C ARG A 77 -13.56 -5.46 -2.04
N TYR A 78 -14.25 -4.37 -1.78
CA TYR A 78 -13.68 -3.03 -1.78
C TYR A 78 -13.22 -2.66 -0.36
N PHE A 79 -12.09 -1.95 -0.28
CA PHE A 79 -11.44 -1.53 0.97
C PHE A 79 -11.39 -0.01 1.12
N SER A 80 -11.85 0.71 0.12
CA SER A 80 -12.09 2.15 0.18
C SER A 80 -13.44 2.46 -0.45
N ASP A 81 -14.00 3.60 -0.07
CA ASP A 81 -15.29 4.10 -0.56
C ASP A 81 -15.15 5.60 -0.84
N TYR A 82 -14.37 5.92 -1.88
CA TYR A 82 -14.21 7.28 -2.35
C TYR A 82 -15.35 7.62 -3.31
N ALA A 83 -16.09 8.69 -3.04
CA ALA A 83 -17.24 9.11 -3.83
C ALA A 83 -17.04 10.47 -4.54
N GLY A 84 -15.93 11.14 -4.26
CA GLY A 84 -15.63 12.46 -4.81
C GLY A 84 -14.66 12.43 -5.99
N THR A 85 -14.55 13.53 -6.70
CA THR A 85 -13.57 13.67 -7.81
C THR A 85 -12.15 13.95 -7.33
N SER A 86 -11.97 14.32 -6.05
CA SER A 86 -10.67 14.66 -5.44
C SER A 86 -9.97 13.47 -4.79
N ASP A 87 -10.73 12.46 -4.37
CA ASP A 87 -10.22 11.32 -3.64
C ASP A 87 -10.20 10.09 -4.54
N SER A 88 -9.09 9.41 -4.58
CA SER A 88 -8.95 8.23 -5.42
C SER A 88 -7.86 7.33 -4.87
N ALA A 89 -8.10 6.02 -4.83
CA ALA A 89 -7.05 5.07 -4.53
C ALA A 89 -6.08 4.96 -5.71
N ALA A 90 -4.80 5.09 -5.43
CA ALA A 90 -3.72 4.95 -6.41
C ALA A 90 -2.69 3.94 -5.93
N THR A 91 -1.93 3.39 -6.87
CA THR A 91 -0.78 2.52 -6.61
C THR A 91 -1.12 1.39 -5.61
N PRO A 92 -2.14 0.55 -5.89
CA PRO A 92 -2.48 -0.55 -4.99
C PRO A 92 -1.37 -1.60 -4.98
N HIS A 93 -1.09 -2.19 -3.81
CA HIS A 93 -0.19 -3.33 -3.68
C HIS A 93 -0.78 -4.37 -2.74
N LEU A 94 -0.73 -5.63 -3.13
CA LEU A 94 -0.99 -6.76 -2.25
C LEU A 94 0.32 -7.49 -2.00
N VAL A 95 0.74 -7.55 -0.75
CA VAL A 95 2.03 -8.14 -0.37
C VAL A 95 1.80 -9.32 0.56
N LYS A 96 2.34 -10.47 0.20
CA LYS A 96 2.29 -11.68 1.02
C LYS A 96 3.21 -11.55 2.23
N THR A 97 2.65 -11.77 3.42
CA THR A 97 3.38 -11.69 4.70
C THR A 97 3.47 -13.04 5.42
N GLY A 98 2.69 -14.01 4.98
CA GLY A 98 2.68 -15.39 5.46
C GLY A 98 1.87 -16.29 4.52
N SER A 99 1.72 -17.56 4.84
CA SER A 99 1.03 -18.53 3.95
C SER A 99 -0.41 -18.11 3.63
N ASN A 100 -1.11 -17.55 4.62
CA ASN A 100 -2.51 -17.11 4.52
C ASN A 100 -2.70 -15.69 5.02
N SER A 101 -1.66 -14.87 4.99
CA SER A 101 -1.71 -13.48 5.44
C SER A 101 -1.03 -12.56 4.45
N PHE A 102 -1.65 -11.40 4.26
CA PHE A 102 -1.22 -10.37 3.31
C PHE A 102 -1.43 -8.98 3.91
N VAL A 103 -0.76 -8.00 3.34
CA VAL A 103 -1.06 -6.58 3.57
C VAL A 103 -1.46 -5.96 2.25
N LEU A 104 -2.62 -5.33 2.23
CA LEU A 104 -3.07 -4.48 1.14
C LEU A 104 -2.65 -3.05 1.44
N LEU A 105 -2.01 -2.38 0.48
CA LEU A 105 -1.63 -0.98 0.57
C LEU A 105 -2.21 -0.21 -0.61
N TRP A 106 -2.52 1.07 -0.40
CA TRP A 106 -2.85 2.03 -1.46
C TRP A 106 -2.51 3.44 -1.02
N SER A 107 -2.31 4.34 -1.97
CA SER A 107 -2.11 5.77 -1.68
C SER A 107 -3.36 6.57 -2.01
N SER A 108 -3.63 7.58 -1.20
CA SER A 108 -4.63 8.63 -1.47
C SER A 108 -4.27 9.88 -0.69
N GLN A 109 -4.36 11.05 -1.33
CA GLN A 109 -4.18 12.38 -0.73
C GLN A 109 -2.91 12.54 0.13
N GLY A 110 -1.78 11.99 -0.30
CA GLY A 110 -0.51 12.11 0.43
C GLY A 110 -0.37 11.17 1.63
N TYR A 111 -1.28 10.22 1.77
CA TYR A 111 -1.20 9.14 2.75
C TYR A 111 -1.07 7.79 2.07
N VAL A 112 -0.38 6.89 2.74
CA VAL A 112 -0.39 5.46 2.47
C VAL A 112 -1.34 4.82 3.47
N TYR A 113 -2.40 4.20 2.95
CA TYR A 113 -3.34 3.39 3.71
C TYR A 113 -2.91 1.93 3.62
N TYR A 114 -3.13 1.17 4.67
CA TYR A 114 -2.79 -0.25 4.68
C TYR A 114 -3.66 -1.02 5.69
N THR A 115 -3.91 -2.28 5.35
CA THR A 115 -4.72 -3.19 6.19
C THR A 115 -4.27 -4.63 6.00
N ALA A 116 -4.45 -5.45 7.03
CA ALA A 116 -4.24 -6.89 6.94
C ALA A 116 -5.37 -7.58 6.16
N ILE A 117 -5.00 -8.55 5.35
CA ILE A 117 -5.90 -9.39 4.54
C ILE A 117 -5.62 -10.85 4.86
N ASP A 118 -6.67 -11.64 5.04
CA ASP A 118 -6.56 -13.08 5.25
C ASP A 118 -6.42 -13.87 3.94
N GLY A 119 -6.24 -15.19 4.06
CA GLY A 119 -6.09 -16.09 2.92
C GLY A 119 -7.30 -16.21 2.01
N THR A 120 -8.45 -15.65 2.37
CA THR A 120 -9.69 -15.62 1.57
C THR A 120 -9.95 -14.24 0.96
N GLY A 121 -9.08 -13.27 1.20
CA GLY A 121 -9.22 -11.91 0.70
C GLY A 121 -10.11 -11.02 1.58
N GLN A 122 -10.37 -11.41 2.83
CA GLN A 122 -11.12 -10.60 3.78
C GLN A 122 -10.18 -9.73 4.61
N GLN A 123 -10.70 -8.60 5.07
CA GLN A 123 -9.99 -7.75 6.02
C GLN A 123 -9.81 -8.48 7.35
N ALA A 124 -8.56 -8.53 7.83
CA ALA A 124 -8.18 -9.23 9.05
C ALA A 124 -7.78 -8.29 10.20
N GLY A 125 -8.13 -7.02 10.12
CA GLY A 125 -7.80 -6.01 11.12
C GLY A 125 -8.31 -4.63 10.74
N SER A 126 -7.86 -3.60 11.46
CA SER A 126 -8.18 -2.21 11.14
C SER A 126 -7.39 -1.71 9.94
N THR A 127 -7.93 -0.71 9.26
CA THR A 127 -7.18 0.08 8.28
C THR A 127 -6.43 1.19 8.99
N TYR A 128 -5.15 1.30 8.73
CA TYR A 128 -4.26 2.32 9.23
C TYR A 128 -3.78 3.23 8.10
N LYS A 129 -3.21 4.37 8.44
CA LYS A 129 -2.59 5.27 7.47
C LYS A 129 -1.34 5.93 8.02
N MET A 130 -0.42 6.29 7.14
CA MET A 130 0.73 7.13 7.44
C MET A 130 0.93 8.16 6.33
N ALA A 131 1.48 9.33 6.68
CA ALA A 131 1.86 10.29 5.66
C ALA A 131 3.00 9.73 4.79
N GLY A 132 2.85 9.81 3.48
CA GLY A 132 3.83 9.29 2.55
C GLY A 132 3.27 8.93 1.19
N ASN A 133 4.08 8.22 0.41
CA ASN A 133 3.74 7.79 -0.94
C ASN A 133 4.09 6.31 -1.13
N LEU A 134 3.43 5.67 -2.07
CA LEU A 134 3.85 4.39 -2.64
C LEU A 134 4.56 4.62 -3.98
N SER A 135 5.44 3.72 -4.33
CA SER A 135 6.02 3.61 -5.67
C SER A 135 5.32 2.50 -6.45
N ASP A 136 5.56 2.42 -7.75
CA ASP A 136 5.04 1.33 -8.59
C ASP A 136 5.69 -0.03 -8.25
N CYS A 137 6.84 -0.02 -7.55
CA CYS A 137 7.46 -1.23 -7.05
C CYS A 137 6.76 -1.72 -5.79
N ALA A 138 6.42 -2.99 -5.78
CA ALA A 138 5.78 -3.61 -4.62
C ALA A 138 6.70 -3.56 -3.38
N PRO A 139 6.15 -3.26 -2.20
CA PRO A 139 6.88 -3.38 -0.95
C PRO A 139 7.43 -4.80 -0.71
N SER A 140 8.54 -4.90 -0.02
CA SER A 140 9.19 -6.17 0.32
C SER A 140 9.07 -6.48 1.80
N VAL A 141 8.95 -7.77 2.12
CA VAL A 141 8.96 -8.25 3.52
C VAL A 141 10.39 -8.64 3.90
N ILE A 142 10.95 -7.94 4.87
CA ILE A 142 12.32 -8.15 5.35
C ILE A 142 12.31 -8.14 6.88
N ASN A 143 12.74 -9.24 7.51
CA ASN A 143 12.88 -9.36 8.97
C ASN A 143 11.62 -8.93 9.75
N GLY A 144 10.44 -9.40 9.30
CA GLY A 144 9.17 -9.08 9.97
C GLY A 144 8.66 -7.66 9.74
N LYS A 145 9.20 -6.97 8.76
CA LYS A 145 8.82 -5.61 8.37
C LYS A 145 8.44 -5.55 6.91
N LEU A 146 7.48 -4.71 6.60
CA LEU A 146 7.16 -4.32 5.24
C LEU A 146 7.93 -3.05 4.91
N ILE A 147 8.73 -3.08 3.85
CA ILE A 147 9.66 -2.01 3.49
C ILE A 147 9.44 -1.64 2.03
N TRP A 148 9.39 -0.33 1.76
CA TRP A 148 9.41 0.18 0.39
C TRP A 148 10.15 1.51 0.33
N TYR A 149 10.38 1.97 -0.88
CA TYR A 149 11.17 3.13 -1.20
C TYR A 149 10.45 3.99 -2.23
N THR A 150 10.57 5.30 -2.07
CA THR A 150 10.12 6.27 -3.07
C THR A 150 11.19 7.27 -3.38
N TRP A 151 11.22 7.73 -4.64
CA TRP A 151 11.99 8.87 -5.08
C TRP A 151 11.01 9.98 -5.48
N LYS A 152 11.01 11.06 -4.74
CA LYS A 152 10.16 12.22 -5.03
C LYS A 152 10.88 13.51 -4.64
N ASP A 153 10.75 14.54 -5.45
CA ASP A 153 11.29 15.87 -5.19
C ASP A 153 12.80 15.84 -4.85
N SER A 154 13.57 15.00 -5.57
CA SER A 154 15.00 14.79 -5.36
C SER A 154 15.37 14.19 -3.99
N HIS A 155 14.43 13.56 -3.31
CA HIS A 155 14.65 12.90 -2.03
C HIS A 155 14.34 11.40 -2.10
N ASN A 156 15.22 10.63 -1.46
CA ASN A 156 15.01 9.22 -1.18
C ASN A 156 14.27 9.07 0.14
N THR A 157 13.15 8.36 0.13
CA THR A 157 12.41 8.06 1.35
C THR A 157 12.17 6.57 1.45
N PHE A 158 12.63 5.96 2.53
CA PHE A 158 12.34 4.57 2.87
C PHE A 158 11.25 4.55 3.93
N TYR A 159 10.31 3.67 3.72
CA TYR A 159 9.18 3.44 4.63
C TYR A 159 9.28 2.05 5.22
N GLU A 160 8.83 1.92 6.45
CA GLU A 160 8.82 0.66 7.17
C GLU A 160 7.56 0.55 8.02
N ILE A 161 6.88 -0.59 7.93
CA ILE A 161 5.76 -0.97 8.79
C ILE A 161 6.14 -2.27 9.50
N ASN A 162 5.96 -2.34 10.82
CA ASN A 162 6.17 -3.56 11.58
C ASN A 162 4.97 -4.50 11.37
N LEU A 163 5.22 -5.71 10.89
CA LEU A 163 4.16 -6.70 10.63
C LEU A 163 3.58 -7.34 11.90
N SER A 164 4.28 -7.26 13.04
CA SER A 164 3.73 -7.72 14.31
C SER A 164 2.72 -6.73 14.93
N ASP A 165 2.75 -5.47 14.49
CA ASP A 165 1.81 -4.43 14.90
C ASP A 165 1.70 -3.40 13.78
N LEU A 166 0.61 -3.45 13.05
CA LEU A 166 0.35 -2.57 11.91
C LEU A 166 -0.11 -1.17 12.32
N SER A 167 -0.26 -0.87 13.61
CA SER A 167 -0.71 0.46 14.03
C SER A 167 0.24 1.56 13.53
N SER A 168 -0.30 2.73 13.25
CA SER A 168 0.45 3.87 12.68
C SER A 168 1.64 4.32 13.54
N ASN A 169 1.61 4.01 14.84
CA ASN A 169 2.70 4.33 15.76
C ASN A 169 3.98 3.51 15.50
N HIS A 170 3.87 2.41 14.76
CA HIS A 170 4.98 1.54 14.39
C HIS A 170 5.42 1.71 12.93
N ALA A 171 4.81 2.65 12.21
CA ALA A 171 5.24 3.04 10.88
C ALA A 171 6.33 4.12 10.96
N THR A 172 7.38 3.96 10.19
CA THR A 172 8.52 4.89 10.19
C THR A 172 8.99 5.18 8.77
N ARG A 173 9.64 6.32 8.59
CA ARG A 173 10.32 6.66 7.35
C ARG A 173 11.75 7.12 7.60
N VAL A 174 12.63 6.86 6.67
CA VAL A 174 14.04 7.29 6.70
C VAL A 174 14.23 8.38 5.67
N GLU A 175 14.73 9.50 6.14
CA GLU A 175 15.08 10.64 5.31
C GLU A 175 16.56 10.99 5.54
N ASN A 176 17.32 11.20 4.48
CA ASN A 176 18.72 11.63 4.55
C ASN A 176 19.59 10.79 5.50
N GLY A 177 19.41 9.49 5.52
CA GLY A 177 20.19 8.57 6.35
C GLY A 177 19.72 8.44 7.81
N HIS A 178 18.78 9.26 8.26
CA HIS A 178 18.20 9.16 9.59
C HIS A 178 16.80 8.56 9.54
N LYS A 179 16.54 7.62 10.41
CA LYS A 179 15.23 6.99 10.58
C LYS A 179 14.46 7.69 11.70
N TYR A 180 13.60 8.62 11.34
CA TYR A 180 12.87 9.43 12.31
C TYR A 180 11.52 8.83 12.69
N VAL A 181 11.20 8.96 13.97
CA VAL A 181 9.85 8.84 14.53
C VAL A 181 9.42 10.23 14.95
N TYR A 182 8.24 10.63 14.54
CA TYR A 182 7.69 11.94 14.86
C TYR A 182 6.76 11.83 16.07
N GLY A 183 6.87 12.80 16.97
CA GLY A 183 5.92 12.99 18.05
C GLY A 183 4.52 13.34 17.53
N THR A 184 3.55 13.25 18.41
CA THR A 184 2.14 13.55 18.08
C THR A 184 1.73 14.97 18.48
N THR A 185 2.54 15.65 19.28
CA THR A 185 2.23 17.00 19.78
C THR A 185 2.97 18.04 18.94
N ILE A 186 2.22 19.02 18.45
CA ILE A 186 2.77 20.18 17.74
C ILE A 186 2.79 21.36 18.69
N GLU A 187 3.97 21.90 18.95
CA GLU A 187 4.17 23.11 19.75
C GLU A 187 4.91 24.16 18.92
N ASN A 188 4.40 25.38 18.87
CA ASN A 188 5.01 26.49 18.14
C ASN A 188 5.37 26.11 16.68
N TYR A 189 4.47 25.43 15.99
CA TYR A 189 4.65 24.95 14.60
C TYR A 189 5.80 23.94 14.45
N GLN A 190 6.18 23.26 15.51
CA GLN A 190 7.22 22.24 15.51
C GLN A 190 6.69 20.94 16.11
N VAL A 191 7.22 19.84 15.63
CA VAL A 191 6.99 18.49 16.16
C VAL A 191 8.34 17.87 16.52
N ASP A 192 8.41 17.18 17.63
CA ASP A 192 9.61 16.43 18.00
C ASP A 192 9.81 15.27 17.03
N LYS A 193 11.04 15.05 16.61
CA LYS A 193 11.45 13.85 15.87
C LYS A 193 12.70 13.25 16.49
N THR A 194 12.71 11.92 16.59
CA THR A 194 13.85 11.18 17.16
C THR A 194 14.29 10.10 16.17
N CYS A 195 15.58 10.05 15.88
CA CYS A 195 16.14 9.00 15.05
C CYS A 195 16.23 7.69 15.87
N ARG A 196 15.58 6.64 15.38
CA ARG A 196 15.62 5.31 16.03
C ARG A 196 16.97 4.61 15.92
N VAL A 197 17.82 5.04 14.99
CA VAL A 197 19.11 4.39 14.75
C VAL A 197 20.20 5.00 15.65
N CYS A 198 20.29 6.33 15.68
CA CYS A 198 21.35 7.01 16.44
C CYS A 198 20.86 7.77 17.68
N GLY A 199 19.55 7.76 17.96
CA GLY A 199 18.97 8.43 19.12
C GLY A 199 18.92 9.97 19.03
N THR A 200 19.42 10.56 17.95
CA THR A 200 19.40 12.01 17.79
C THR A 200 17.96 12.51 17.76
N SER A 201 17.66 13.45 18.66
CA SER A 201 16.36 14.12 18.73
C SER A 201 16.48 15.55 18.22
N SER A 202 15.46 16.01 17.50
CA SER A 202 15.37 17.38 17.00
C SER A 202 13.91 17.77 16.77
N LYS A 203 13.66 19.04 16.49
CA LYS A 203 12.34 19.51 16.12
C LYS A 203 12.25 19.64 14.60
N ALA A 204 11.14 19.18 14.03
CA ALA A 204 10.81 19.40 12.63
C ALA A 204 9.76 20.51 12.54
N VAL A 205 9.93 21.43 11.62
CA VAL A 205 8.93 22.43 11.29
C VAL A 205 7.76 21.77 10.57
N VAL A 206 6.54 22.18 10.87
CA VAL A 206 5.33 21.75 10.17
C VAL A 206 5.05 22.75 9.02
N PRO A 207 5.43 22.44 7.77
CA PRO A 207 5.48 23.42 6.69
C PRO A 207 4.11 24.04 6.34
N SER A 208 3.04 23.29 6.53
CA SER A 208 1.68 23.74 6.23
C SER A 208 1.17 24.85 7.15
N GLN A 209 1.88 25.13 8.24
CA GLN A 209 1.50 26.12 9.24
C GLN A 209 2.50 27.28 9.35
N VAL A 210 3.56 27.27 8.57
CA VAL A 210 4.63 28.27 8.62
C VAL A 210 4.60 29.12 7.37
N THR A 211 4.25 30.38 7.52
CA THR A 211 4.26 31.37 6.42
C THR A 211 5.58 32.15 6.32
N ALA A 212 6.50 31.98 7.27
CA ALA A 212 7.82 32.60 7.30
C ALA A 212 8.91 31.54 7.20
N SER A 213 10.00 31.88 6.51
CA SER A 213 11.20 31.05 6.49
C SER A 213 11.85 31.06 7.87
N ILE A 214 11.65 30.01 8.65
CA ILE A 214 12.38 29.81 9.89
C ILE A 214 13.62 29.01 9.54
N ALA A 215 14.77 29.64 9.57
CA ALA A 215 16.05 28.93 9.52
C ALA A 215 16.11 28.03 10.78
N PRO A 216 16.44 26.75 10.66
CA PRO A 216 16.63 25.90 11.82
C PRO A 216 17.77 26.48 12.65
N SER A 217 17.50 26.78 13.91
CA SER A 217 18.46 27.41 14.82
C SER A 217 19.52 26.44 15.34
N ASN A 218 19.52 25.20 14.90
CA ASN A 218 20.38 24.15 15.45
C ASN A 218 21.34 23.59 14.40
N SER A 219 22.62 23.62 14.71
CA SER A 219 23.71 22.96 14.01
C SER A 219 23.62 21.44 13.91
N SER A 220 22.62 20.82 14.53
CA SER A 220 22.39 19.36 14.45
C SER A 220 21.76 18.88 13.13
N PHE A 221 21.54 19.79 12.18
CA PHE A 221 21.16 19.47 10.80
C PHE A 221 22.35 19.44 9.83
N SER A 222 23.55 19.60 10.31
CA SER A 222 24.73 19.31 9.48
C SER A 222 24.81 17.81 9.25
N ALA A 223 24.90 17.46 7.98
CA ALA A 223 24.91 16.13 7.40
C ALA A 223 25.69 15.07 8.19
#